data_73e7bafd94e2ca11f1a5d0011b817d8a
#
_entry.id   73e7bafd94e2ca11f1a5d0011b817d8a
#
_cell.length_a   1.000
_cell.length_b   1.000
_cell.length_c   1.000
_cell.angle_alpha   90.00
_cell.angle_beta   90.00
_cell.angle_gamma   90.00
#
_symmetry.space_group_name_H-M   'P 1'
#
loop_
_entity.id
_entity.type
_entity.pdbx_description
1 polymer ?
#
loop_
_entity_poly.entity_id
_entity_poly.type
_entity_poly.pdbx_seq_one_letter_code
_entity_poly.pdbx_strand_id
1 'polypeptide(L)'
;IYDNYSTPTVPRKIAIVNTENGKRTAYFTAENPWKGYNVPEYSCGSIKADDGVTDLYWRMVKPVNFDPNKKYPTIIYVYGGPHAHNVDARWNYSSRGWETYMAEKGYLLFILDNRGSENRGKAFEQATFRQLGQVEMKDQMKGVEYLKTLPYVDADKIGVHGWSFGGFMTISLMTNYPDVFKVGVAGGPVIDWHWYEVMYGER
;
A
#
# COMPACT_ATOMS: atom_id res chain seq x y z
N ILE A 1 -9.58 25.33 -17.46
CA ILE A 1 -8.95 24.07 -17.07
C ILE A 1 -10.01 23.16 -16.46
N TYR A 2 -9.95 21.85 -16.75
CA TYR A 2 -10.74 20.85 -16.05
C TYR A 2 -9.92 20.30 -14.89
N ASP A 3 -10.44 20.47 -13.67
CA ASP A 3 -9.85 19.91 -12.46
C ASP A 3 -10.62 18.64 -12.07
N ASN A 4 -9.94 17.49 -12.18
CA ASN A 4 -10.49 16.18 -11.89
C ASN A 4 -9.87 15.66 -10.59
N TYR A 5 -10.66 15.52 -9.55
CA TYR A 5 -10.18 15.15 -8.22
C TYR A 5 -11.10 14.16 -7.49
N SER A 6 -10.55 13.48 -6.54
CA SER A 6 -11.24 12.64 -5.56
C SER A 6 -10.42 12.56 -4.28
N THR A 7 -11.01 12.01 -3.22
CA THR A 7 -10.32 11.64 -1.98
C THR A 7 -10.73 10.23 -1.57
N PRO A 8 -10.14 9.59 -0.59
CA PRO A 8 -10.59 8.27 -0.13
C PRO A 8 -12.06 8.20 0.25
N THR A 9 -12.65 9.33 0.69
CA THR A 9 -14.05 9.41 1.12
C THR A 9 -14.96 10.20 0.18
N VAL A 10 -14.39 10.83 -0.86
CA VAL A 10 -15.14 11.66 -1.82
C VAL A 10 -14.99 11.06 -3.22
N PRO A 11 -16.10 10.61 -3.85
CA PRO A 11 -16.11 10.14 -5.22
C PRO A 11 -15.60 11.20 -6.20
N ARG A 12 -15.29 10.75 -7.41
CA ARG A 12 -14.79 11.61 -8.49
C ARG A 12 -15.62 12.86 -8.70
N LYS A 13 -14.96 14.00 -8.72
CA LYS A 13 -15.54 15.30 -9.10
C LYS A 13 -14.73 15.92 -10.22
N ILE A 14 -15.42 16.64 -11.12
CA ILE A 14 -14.79 17.47 -12.14
C ILE A 14 -15.32 18.88 -11.98
N ALA A 15 -14.42 19.84 -11.89
CA ALA A 15 -14.74 21.26 -11.88
C ALA A 15 -14.10 21.97 -13.08
N ILE A 16 -14.78 22.97 -13.60
CA ILE A 16 -14.19 23.94 -14.53
C ILE A 16 -13.56 25.06 -13.69
N VAL A 17 -12.27 25.26 -13.89
CA VAL A 17 -11.50 26.31 -13.20
C VAL A 17 -11.22 27.43 -14.19
N ASN A 18 -11.66 28.64 -13.87
CA ASN A 18 -11.29 29.84 -14.59
C ASN A 18 -9.82 30.16 -14.28
N THR A 19 -9.00 30.31 -15.33
CA THR A 19 -7.56 30.54 -15.20
C THR A 19 -7.18 31.94 -14.75
N GLU A 20 -8.08 32.93 -14.89
CA GLU A 20 -7.80 34.30 -14.53
C GLU A 20 -8.02 34.56 -13.03
N ASN A 21 -9.03 33.94 -12.45
CA ASN A 21 -9.45 34.27 -11.08
C ASN A 21 -9.54 33.02 -10.16
N GLY A 22 -9.23 31.81 -10.67
CA GLY A 22 -9.26 30.58 -9.91
C GLY A 22 -10.67 30.07 -9.52
N LYS A 23 -11.74 30.76 -9.98
CA LYS A 23 -13.12 30.37 -9.65
C LYS A 23 -13.41 28.95 -10.17
N ARG A 24 -13.94 28.11 -9.29
CA ARG A 24 -14.34 26.74 -9.58
C ARG A 24 -15.86 26.65 -9.77
N THR A 25 -16.27 26.01 -10.84
CA THR A 25 -17.68 25.69 -11.12
C THR A 25 -17.80 24.19 -11.29
N ALA A 26 -18.69 23.56 -10.54
CA ALA A 26 -18.92 22.12 -10.65
C ALA A 26 -19.41 21.77 -12.07
N TYR A 27 -18.77 20.77 -12.67
CA TYR A 27 -19.14 20.22 -13.98
C TYR A 27 -19.72 18.83 -13.85
N PHE A 28 -19.12 17.98 -13.02
CA PHE A 28 -19.56 16.62 -12.76
C PHE A 28 -19.30 16.24 -11.31
N THR A 29 -20.22 15.50 -10.72
CA THR A 29 -20.05 14.87 -9.39
C THR A 29 -20.59 13.45 -9.48
N ALA A 30 -19.69 12.46 -9.28
CA ALA A 30 -20.09 11.06 -9.23
C ALA A 30 -20.93 10.79 -7.98
N GLU A 31 -21.92 9.93 -8.11
CA GLU A 31 -22.64 9.39 -6.96
C GLU A 31 -21.73 8.52 -6.10
N ASN A 32 -22.01 8.49 -4.81
CA ASN A 32 -21.33 7.59 -3.89
C ASN A 32 -22.02 6.21 -3.92
N PRO A 33 -21.41 5.17 -4.54
CA PRO A 33 -22.01 3.84 -4.63
C PRO A 33 -22.10 3.14 -3.26
N TRP A 34 -21.36 3.64 -2.27
CA TRP A 34 -21.36 3.10 -0.90
C TRP A 34 -22.37 3.78 0.03
N LYS A 35 -23.22 4.65 -0.52
CA LYS A 35 -24.26 5.32 0.27
C LYS A 35 -25.20 4.27 0.89
N GLY A 36 -25.29 4.27 2.20
CA GLY A 36 -26.12 3.31 2.96
C GLY A 36 -25.39 2.00 3.33
N TYR A 37 -24.16 1.81 2.90
CA TYR A 37 -23.30 0.71 3.34
C TYR A 37 -22.38 1.13 4.48
N ASN A 38 -22.10 0.19 5.38
CA ASN A 38 -21.06 0.35 6.38
C ASN A 38 -19.74 -0.05 5.74
N VAL A 39 -18.91 0.93 5.41
CA VAL A 39 -17.63 0.73 4.72
C VAL A 39 -16.46 0.82 5.71
N PRO A 40 -15.34 0.11 5.44
CA PRO A 40 -14.16 0.20 6.27
C PRO A 40 -13.55 1.61 6.25
N GLU A 41 -12.90 1.98 7.35
CA GLU A 41 -12.13 3.22 7.45
C GLU A 41 -10.80 3.09 6.70
N TYR A 42 -10.48 4.10 5.91
CA TYR A 42 -9.19 4.25 5.22
C TYR A 42 -8.38 5.35 5.87
N SER A 43 -7.13 5.07 6.19
CA SER A 43 -6.18 6.06 6.69
C SER A 43 -4.86 5.96 5.95
N CYS A 44 -4.17 7.10 5.84
CA CYS A 44 -2.84 7.21 5.24
C CYS A 44 -1.92 7.95 6.20
N GLY A 45 -0.63 7.70 6.07
CA GLY A 45 0.40 8.36 6.86
C GLY A 45 1.78 8.11 6.32
N SER A 46 2.79 8.45 7.11
CA SER A 46 4.18 8.18 6.78
C SER A 46 4.96 7.66 7.97
N ILE A 47 6.02 6.91 7.69
CA ILE A 47 7.05 6.48 8.65
C ILE A 47 8.41 6.70 8.03
N LYS A 48 9.47 6.67 8.84
CA LYS A 48 10.83 6.73 8.30
C LYS A 48 11.27 5.36 7.77
N ALA A 49 11.97 5.40 6.63
CA ALA A 49 12.64 4.25 6.04
C ALA A 49 13.78 3.73 6.94
N ASP A 50 14.37 2.62 6.56
CA ASP A 50 15.54 2.05 7.26
C ASP A 50 16.74 3.02 7.31
N ASP A 51 16.85 3.96 6.36
CA ASP A 51 17.90 5.01 6.37
C ASP A 51 17.66 6.11 7.41
N GLY A 52 16.53 6.11 8.11
CA GLY A 52 16.16 7.06 9.16
C GLY A 52 15.76 8.47 8.68
N VAL A 53 15.86 8.76 7.39
CA VAL A 53 15.58 10.10 6.82
C VAL A 53 14.47 10.11 5.77
N THR A 54 14.37 9.10 4.92
CA THR A 54 13.37 9.03 3.85
C THR A 54 11.99 8.72 4.42
N ASP A 55 10.98 9.47 4.00
CA ASP A 55 9.59 9.16 4.36
C ASP A 55 9.05 8.05 3.46
N LEU A 56 8.44 7.04 4.05
CA LEU A 56 7.68 6.01 3.38
C LEU A 56 6.20 6.25 3.63
N TYR A 57 5.39 6.30 2.59
CA TYR A 57 3.95 6.45 2.73
C TYR A 57 3.27 5.11 2.90
N TRP A 58 2.28 5.08 3.79
CA TRP A 58 1.47 3.90 4.03
C TRP A 58 -0.03 4.22 3.96
N ARG A 59 -0.80 3.19 3.69
CA ARG A 59 -2.25 3.16 3.71
C ARG A 59 -2.72 1.99 4.57
N MET A 60 -3.74 2.23 5.38
CA MET A 60 -4.36 1.21 6.22
C MET A 60 -5.87 1.17 5.97
N VAL A 61 -6.41 -0.05 5.92
CA VAL A 61 -7.85 -0.30 5.90
C VAL A 61 -8.21 -1.01 7.20
N LYS A 62 -9.05 -0.38 8.00
CA LYS A 62 -9.48 -0.95 9.29
C LYS A 62 -10.70 -1.84 9.11
N PRO A 63 -10.90 -2.83 9.99
CA PRO A 63 -12.11 -3.63 9.98
C PRO A 63 -13.38 -2.77 10.04
N VAL A 64 -14.44 -3.25 9.40
CA VAL A 64 -15.76 -2.68 9.58
C VAL A 64 -16.16 -2.84 11.07
N ASN A 65 -16.75 -1.81 11.69
CA ASN A 65 -17.03 -1.76 13.12
C ASN A 65 -15.76 -1.89 14.00
N PHE A 66 -14.71 -1.19 13.61
CA PHE A 66 -13.43 -1.18 14.32
C PHE A 66 -13.60 -0.77 15.79
N ASP A 67 -13.01 -1.58 16.69
CA ASP A 67 -12.94 -1.31 18.12
C ASP A 67 -11.47 -1.18 18.55
N PRO A 68 -11.01 -0.01 18.98
CA PRO A 68 -9.60 0.20 19.33
C PRO A 68 -9.10 -0.63 20.52
N ASN A 69 -10.00 -1.25 21.27
CA ASN A 69 -9.68 -2.11 22.43
C ASN A 69 -9.52 -3.59 22.05
N LYS A 70 -9.77 -3.94 20.80
CA LYS A 70 -9.57 -5.30 20.26
C LYS A 70 -8.27 -5.39 19.48
N LYS A 71 -7.69 -6.58 19.44
CA LYS A 71 -6.56 -6.91 18.58
C LYS A 71 -7.04 -7.58 17.29
N TYR A 72 -6.47 -7.17 16.18
CA TYR A 72 -6.84 -7.65 14.85
C TYR A 72 -5.66 -8.30 14.14
N PRO A 73 -5.87 -9.44 13.47
CA PRO A 73 -4.89 -9.98 12.56
C PRO A 73 -4.68 -9.00 11.41
N THR A 74 -3.43 -8.87 10.95
CA THR A 74 -3.04 -7.89 9.94
C THR A 74 -2.50 -8.57 8.71
N ILE A 75 -2.95 -8.15 7.53
CA ILE A 75 -2.40 -8.56 6.25
C ILE A 75 -1.64 -7.39 5.65
N ILE A 76 -0.35 -7.57 5.43
CA ILE A 76 0.48 -6.65 4.67
C ILE A 76 0.35 -7.03 3.20
N TYR A 77 -0.16 -6.10 2.36
CA TYR A 77 -0.06 -6.24 0.93
C TYR A 77 1.22 -5.55 0.46
N VAL A 78 2.05 -6.28 -0.27
CA VAL A 78 3.30 -5.77 -0.82
C VAL A 78 3.38 -6.00 -2.33
N TYR A 79 3.78 -4.98 -3.08
CA TYR A 79 4.38 -5.17 -4.39
C TYR A 79 5.89 -4.96 -4.28
N GLY A 80 6.32 -3.81 -3.82
CA GLY A 80 7.69 -3.49 -3.44
C GLY A 80 8.63 -3.16 -4.60
N GLY A 81 8.28 -3.53 -5.82
CA GLY A 81 9.13 -3.41 -7.00
C GLY A 81 9.03 -2.07 -7.73
N PRO A 82 9.85 -1.89 -8.77
CA PRO A 82 9.82 -0.73 -9.65
C PRO A 82 8.44 -0.55 -10.30
N HIS A 83 8.13 0.70 -10.67
CA HIS A 83 6.87 1.07 -11.32
C HIS A 83 5.61 0.70 -10.54
N ALA A 84 5.71 0.57 -9.23
CA ALA A 84 4.58 0.34 -8.35
C ALA A 84 4.34 1.54 -7.45
N HIS A 85 3.08 1.97 -7.39
CA HIS A 85 2.61 2.99 -6.48
C HIS A 85 1.27 2.53 -5.93
N ASN A 86 1.24 2.13 -4.66
CA ASN A 86 0.06 1.52 -4.03
C ASN A 86 -0.63 2.44 -3.03
N VAL A 87 0.09 3.46 -2.54
CA VAL A 87 -0.44 4.39 -1.54
C VAL A 87 -0.92 5.66 -2.21
N ASP A 88 -2.21 5.70 -2.48
CA ASP A 88 -2.91 6.81 -3.09
C ASP A 88 -4.01 7.35 -2.18
N ALA A 89 -4.20 8.66 -2.19
CA ALA A 89 -5.32 9.32 -1.52
C ALA A 89 -6.53 9.53 -2.45
N ARG A 90 -6.76 8.64 -3.40
CA ARG A 90 -7.88 8.68 -4.34
C ARG A 90 -9.07 7.89 -3.83
N TRP A 91 -10.24 8.20 -4.38
CA TRP A 91 -11.48 7.46 -4.11
C TRP A 91 -11.31 5.99 -4.40
N ASN A 92 -11.44 5.15 -3.40
CA ASN A 92 -11.46 3.66 -3.44
C ASN A 92 -10.71 3.00 -4.61
N TYR A 93 -10.03 3.77 -5.44
CA TYR A 93 -9.35 3.30 -6.62
C TYR A 93 -8.13 2.47 -6.26
N SER A 94 -7.47 2.83 -5.18
CA SER A 94 -6.33 2.11 -4.63
C SER A 94 -6.74 0.96 -3.71
N SER A 95 -7.99 0.91 -3.25
CA SER A 95 -8.48 -0.24 -2.51
C SER A 95 -9.04 -1.26 -3.49
N ARG A 96 -8.36 -2.38 -3.56
CA ARG A 96 -8.88 -3.53 -4.31
C ARG A 96 -10.09 -4.09 -3.57
N GLY A 97 -11.09 -4.57 -4.30
CA GLY A 97 -12.32 -5.08 -3.69
C GLY A 97 -12.09 -6.17 -2.64
N TRP A 98 -11.03 -6.97 -2.79
CA TRP A 98 -10.66 -7.98 -1.80
C TRP A 98 -10.20 -7.38 -0.46
N GLU A 99 -9.57 -6.19 -0.44
CA GLU A 99 -9.17 -5.51 0.79
C GLU A 99 -10.39 -5.12 1.62
N THR A 100 -11.42 -4.57 0.96
CA THR A 100 -12.71 -4.29 1.60
C THR A 100 -13.34 -5.56 2.15
N TYR A 101 -13.34 -6.64 1.36
CA TYR A 101 -13.84 -7.94 1.81
C TYR A 101 -13.09 -8.47 3.04
N MET A 102 -11.76 -8.41 3.04
CA MET A 102 -10.98 -8.87 4.19
C MET A 102 -11.19 -7.98 5.42
N ALA A 103 -11.36 -6.67 5.24
CA ALA A 103 -11.73 -5.76 6.33
C ALA A 103 -13.09 -6.11 6.94
N GLU A 104 -14.08 -6.50 6.12
CA GLU A 104 -15.36 -7.05 6.60
C GLU A 104 -15.18 -8.35 7.40
N LYS A 105 -14.18 -9.16 7.07
CA LYS A 105 -13.83 -10.38 7.81
C LYS A 105 -13.02 -10.13 9.09
N GLY A 106 -12.75 -8.87 9.41
CA GLY A 106 -12.07 -8.48 10.65
C GLY A 106 -10.55 -8.41 10.55
N TYR A 107 -9.99 -8.30 9.35
CA TYR A 107 -8.56 -8.08 9.16
C TYR A 107 -8.22 -6.60 9.01
N LEU A 108 -7.09 -6.19 9.56
CA LEU A 108 -6.41 -4.96 9.16
C LEU A 108 -5.63 -5.21 7.86
N LEU A 109 -5.74 -4.29 6.91
CA LEU A 109 -4.90 -4.30 5.73
C LEU A 109 -3.90 -3.16 5.84
N PHE A 110 -2.63 -3.45 5.58
CA PHE A 110 -1.57 -2.45 5.60
C PHE A 110 -0.76 -2.51 4.32
N ILE A 111 -0.53 -1.37 3.72
CA ILE A 111 0.18 -1.20 2.47
C ILE A 111 1.22 -0.10 2.65
N LEU A 112 2.47 -0.38 2.30
CA LEU A 112 3.58 0.55 2.38
C LEU A 112 4.30 0.60 1.04
N ASP A 113 4.52 1.81 0.51
CA ASP A 113 5.41 2.03 -0.63
C ASP A 113 6.84 2.23 -0.12
N ASN A 114 7.66 1.20 -0.29
CA ASN A 114 9.08 1.21 0.06
C ASN A 114 9.91 1.96 -0.97
N ARG A 115 11.16 2.29 -0.65
CA ARG A 115 12.14 2.79 -1.63
C ARG A 115 12.27 1.78 -2.78
N GLY A 116 12.48 2.29 -3.99
CA GLY A 116 12.43 1.53 -5.23
C GLY A 116 11.10 1.68 -5.98
N SER A 117 10.03 2.14 -5.32
CA SER A 117 8.77 2.46 -5.99
C SER A 117 8.84 3.81 -6.72
N GLU A 118 7.88 4.08 -7.60
CA GLU A 118 7.87 5.25 -8.48
C GLU A 118 7.32 6.53 -7.83
N ASN A 119 7.38 7.64 -8.58
CA ASN A 119 6.79 8.95 -8.27
C ASN A 119 7.41 9.70 -7.08
N ARG A 120 8.61 9.31 -6.63
CA ARG A 120 9.33 9.94 -5.52
C ARG A 120 10.70 10.48 -5.92
N GLY A 121 11.00 10.47 -7.22
CA GLY A 121 12.26 10.94 -7.80
C GLY A 121 13.37 9.88 -7.84
N LYS A 122 14.39 10.18 -8.63
CA LYS A 122 15.45 9.22 -9.01
C LYS A 122 16.13 8.53 -7.82
N ALA A 123 16.47 9.29 -6.77
CA ALA A 123 17.17 8.72 -5.61
C ALA A 123 16.33 7.67 -4.88
N PHE A 124 15.03 7.90 -4.80
CA PHE A 124 14.09 6.96 -4.18
C PHE A 124 13.91 5.70 -5.06
N GLU A 125 13.71 5.88 -6.36
CA GLU A 125 13.50 4.79 -7.32
C GLU A 125 14.74 3.91 -7.47
N GLN A 126 15.93 4.52 -7.52
CA GLN A 126 17.19 3.78 -7.73
C GLN A 126 17.80 3.22 -6.44
N ALA A 127 17.15 3.37 -5.29
CA ALA A 127 17.65 2.80 -4.03
C ALA A 127 17.85 1.27 -4.10
N THR A 128 17.12 0.59 -4.99
CA THR A 128 17.17 -0.87 -5.19
C THR A 128 18.07 -1.30 -6.33
N PHE A 129 18.76 -0.36 -7.00
CA PHE A 129 19.58 -0.68 -8.14
C PHE A 129 20.68 -1.70 -7.80
N ARG A 130 20.70 -2.84 -8.53
CA ARG A 130 21.59 -4.00 -8.35
C ARG A 130 21.49 -4.66 -6.96
N GLN A 131 20.43 -4.44 -6.21
CA GLN A 131 20.22 -5.02 -4.88
C GLN A 131 18.75 -5.30 -4.58
N LEU A 132 18.03 -5.87 -5.56
CA LEU A 132 16.63 -6.23 -5.41
C LEU A 132 16.39 -7.11 -4.18
N GLY A 133 15.32 -6.83 -3.46
CA GLY A 133 14.94 -7.56 -2.25
C GLY A 133 15.69 -7.16 -0.98
N GLN A 134 16.65 -6.22 -1.03
CA GLN A 134 17.42 -5.80 0.14
C GLN A 134 16.78 -4.58 0.82
N VAL A 135 16.72 -3.46 0.11
CA VAL A 135 16.19 -2.20 0.62
C VAL A 135 14.70 -2.32 0.86
N GLU A 136 13.99 -2.96 -0.06
CA GLU A 136 12.55 -3.15 0.02
C GLU A 136 12.16 -3.93 1.30
N MET A 137 12.85 -5.03 1.59
CA MET A 137 12.57 -5.81 2.80
C MET A 137 12.81 -5.01 4.07
N LYS A 138 13.92 -4.25 4.15
CA LYS A 138 14.22 -3.42 5.32
C LYS A 138 13.13 -2.36 5.55
N ASP A 139 12.70 -1.70 4.48
CA ASP A 139 11.65 -0.70 4.56
C ASP A 139 10.30 -1.32 4.94
N GLN A 140 9.95 -2.50 4.41
CA GLN A 140 8.75 -3.24 4.81
C GLN A 140 8.80 -3.63 6.30
N MET A 141 9.97 -3.99 6.82
CA MET A 141 10.14 -4.27 8.24
C MET A 141 9.97 -3.02 9.13
N LYS A 142 10.27 -1.80 8.64
CA LYS A 142 9.86 -0.56 9.32
C LYS A 142 8.35 -0.44 9.41
N GLY A 143 7.63 -0.88 8.40
CA GLY A 143 6.17 -1.00 8.46
C GLY A 143 5.71 -1.98 9.55
N VAL A 144 6.37 -3.13 9.68
CA VAL A 144 6.10 -4.09 10.76
C VAL A 144 6.40 -3.50 12.14
N GLU A 145 7.53 -2.82 12.30
CA GLU A 145 7.87 -2.12 13.55
C GLU A 145 6.76 -1.12 13.93
N TYR A 146 6.32 -0.31 12.98
CA TYR A 146 5.20 0.62 13.19
C TYR A 146 3.91 -0.10 13.59
N LEU A 147 3.52 -1.15 12.88
CA LEU A 147 2.32 -1.93 13.20
C LEU A 147 2.36 -2.48 14.64
N LYS A 148 3.50 -2.94 15.09
CA LYS A 148 3.68 -3.44 16.48
C LYS A 148 3.54 -2.35 17.55
N THR A 149 3.64 -1.08 17.21
CA THR A 149 3.37 0.03 18.16
C THR A 149 1.86 0.29 18.34
N LEU A 150 1.02 -0.21 17.44
CA LEU A 150 -0.41 0.03 17.47
C LEU A 150 -1.11 -0.98 18.39
N PRO A 151 -1.84 -0.52 19.43
CA PRO A 151 -2.40 -1.41 20.46
C PRO A 151 -3.43 -2.41 19.92
N TYR A 152 -4.04 -2.09 18.79
CA TYR A 152 -5.06 -2.90 18.13
C TYR A 152 -4.50 -3.88 17.08
N VAL A 153 -3.20 -3.93 16.88
CA VAL A 153 -2.55 -4.94 16.01
C VAL A 153 -2.21 -6.17 16.83
N ASP A 154 -2.62 -7.34 16.35
CA ASP A 154 -2.17 -8.63 16.88
C ASP A 154 -0.80 -8.97 16.24
N ALA A 155 0.28 -8.66 16.97
CA ALA A 155 1.64 -8.84 16.49
C ALA A 155 2.00 -10.32 16.19
N ASP A 156 1.26 -11.26 16.77
CA ASP A 156 1.45 -12.70 16.54
C ASP A 156 0.66 -13.21 15.34
N LYS A 157 -0.12 -12.34 14.69
CA LYS A 157 -0.98 -12.67 13.55
C LYS A 157 -0.78 -11.72 12.38
N ILE A 158 0.47 -11.59 11.94
CA ILE A 158 0.81 -10.82 10.75
C ILE A 158 1.03 -11.77 9.58
N GLY A 159 0.28 -11.53 8.49
CA GLY A 159 0.46 -12.22 7.22
C GLY A 159 0.93 -11.26 6.13
N VAL A 160 1.47 -11.81 5.05
CA VAL A 160 1.93 -11.02 3.89
C VAL A 160 1.38 -11.60 2.60
N HIS A 161 0.99 -10.72 1.68
CA HIS A 161 0.45 -11.09 0.38
C HIS A 161 0.98 -10.16 -0.70
N GLY A 162 1.38 -10.74 -1.84
CA GLY A 162 1.79 -9.96 -3.02
C GLY A 162 1.77 -10.80 -4.29
N TRP A 163 1.74 -10.10 -5.43
CA TRP A 163 1.68 -10.72 -6.75
C TRP A 163 2.90 -10.30 -7.58
N SER A 164 3.42 -11.17 -8.46
CA SER A 164 4.57 -10.91 -9.33
C SER A 164 5.83 -10.56 -8.51
N PHE A 165 6.38 -9.34 -8.64
CA PHE A 165 7.43 -8.84 -7.76
C PHE A 165 6.99 -8.89 -6.28
N GLY A 166 5.71 -8.60 -6.00
CA GLY A 166 5.14 -8.76 -4.67
C GLY A 166 5.11 -10.21 -4.19
N GLY A 167 4.99 -11.17 -5.11
CA GLY A 167 5.16 -12.59 -4.82
C GLY A 167 6.61 -12.93 -4.42
N PHE A 168 7.60 -12.40 -5.13
CA PHE A 168 9.02 -12.45 -4.76
C PHE A 168 9.24 -11.83 -3.37
N MET A 169 8.70 -10.65 -3.13
CA MET A 169 8.77 -9.98 -1.82
C MET A 169 8.12 -10.81 -0.71
N THR A 170 6.97 -11.41 -0.98
CA THR A 170 6.28 -12.29 -0.02
C THR A 170 7.16 -13.47 0.39
N ILE A 171 7.77 -14.17 -0.57
CA ILE A 171 8.68 -15.28 -0.30
C ILE A 171 9.90 -14.77 0.47
N SER A 172 10.51 -13.67 0.02
CA SER A 172 11.69 -13.08 0.66
C SER A 172 11.42 -12.69 2.12
N LEU A 173 10.28 -12.06 2.40
CA LEU A 173 9.88 -11.69 3.76
C LEU A 173 9.62 -12.92 4.63
N MET A 174 8.91 -13.93 4.11
CA MET A 174 8.64 -15.17 4.84
C MET A 174 9.91 -15.94 5.20
N THR A 175 10.88 -16.01 4.28
CA THR A 175 12.12 -16.76 4.48
C THR A 175 13.14 -16.05 5.36
N ASN A 176 13.21 -14.71 5.28
CA ASN A 176 14.16 -13.92 6.06
C ASN A 176 13.63 -13.52 7.45
N TYR A 177 12.31 -13.47 7.62
CA TYR A 177 11.65 -13.06 8.88
C TYR A 177 10.57 -14.06 9.32
N PRO A 178 10.91 -15.37 9.48
CA PRO A 178 9.93 -16.44 9.78
C PRO A 178 9.23 -16.24 11.13
N ASP A 179 9.85 -15.56 12.06
CA ASP A 179 9.26 -15.28 13.38
C ASP A 179 8.17 -14.19 13.32
N VAL A 180 8.15 -13.38 12.27
CA VAL A 180 7.21 -12.28 12.10
C VAL A 180 5.96 -12.72 11.34
N PHE A 181 6.17 -13.27 10.15
CA PHE A 181 5.07 -13.60 9.24
C PHE A 181 4.59 -15.03 9.47
N LYS A 182 3.30 -15.18 9.80
CA LYS A 182 2.68 -16.47 10.10
C LYS A 182 2.04 -17.13 8.88
N VAL A 183 1.67 -16.32 7.89
CA VAL A 183 1.04 -16.76 6.63
C VAL A 183 1.57 -15.90 5.50
N GLY A 184 1.88 -16.52 4.36
CA GLY A 184 2.22 -15.83 3.13
C GLY A 184 1.42 -16.37 1.94
N VAL A 185 0.94 -15.44 1.09
CA VAL A 185 0.29 -15.78 -0.18
C VAL A 185 1.05 -15.10 -1.32
N ALA A 186 1.92 -15.87 -1.98
CA ALA A 186 2.74 -15.41 -3.09
C ALA A 186 2.08 -15.79 -4.43
N GLY A 187 1.53 -14.82 -5.14
CA GLY A 187 0.94 -15.03 -6.45
C GLY A 187 1.95 -14.79 -7.56
N GLY A 188 2.13 -15.76 -8.49
CA GLY A 188 3.02 -15.65 -9.65
C GLY A 188 4.42 -15.10 -9.34
N PRO A 189 5.12 -15.61 -8.30
CA PRO A 189 6.34 -15.00 -7.82
C PRO A 189 7.49 -15.13 -8.82
N VAL A 190 8.35 -14.13 -8.91
CA VAL A 190 9.67 -14.29 -9.50
C VAL A 190 10.54 -15.00 -8.46
N ILE A 191 10.87 -16.27 -8.71
CA ILE A 191 11.62 -17.10 -7.76
C ILE A 191 13.11 -17.16 -8.07
N ASP A 192 13.50 -16.83 -9.29
CA ASP A 192 14.88 -16.75 -9.75
C ASP A 192 15.00 -15.70 -10.85
N TRP A 193 15.73 -14.64 -10.58
CA TRP A 193 15.93 -13.52 -11.51
C TRP A 193 16.72 -13.94 -12.75
N HIS A 194 17.52 -14.99 -12.68
CA HIS A 194 18.27 -15.52 -13.82
C HIS A 194 17.35 -15.98 -14.97
N TRP A 195 16.15 -16.46 -14.61
CA TRP A 195 15.17 -16.95 -15.58
C TRP A 195 14.08 -15.93 -15.92
N TYR A 196 14.21 -14.73 -15.38
CA TYR A 196 13.28 -13.66 -15.73
C TYR A 196 13.69 -13.00 -17.06
N GLU A 197 12.81 -12.14 -17.58
CA GLU A 197 13.06 -11.51 -18.90
C GLU A 197 14.26 -10.53 -18.83
N VAL A 198 15.06 -10.52 -19.92
CA VAL A 198 16.34 -9.78 -20.04
C VAL A 198 16.16 -8.27 -19.80
N MET A 199 15.09 -7.69 -20.36
CA MET A 199 14.83 -6.25 -20.29
C MET A 199 14.67 -5.73 -18.87
N TYR A 200 14.23 -6.57 -17.97
CA TYR A 200 14.02 -6.22 -16.55
C TYR A 200 15.23 -6.59 -15.68
N GLY A 201 15.82 -7.75 -15.92
CA GLY A 201 16.88 -8.33 -15.07
C GLY A 201 18.28 -7.79 -15.33
N GLU A 202 18.57 -7.27 -16.51
CA GLU A 202 19.93 -6.90 -16.95
C GLU A 202 20.18 -5.39 -17.07
N ARG A 203 19.28 -4.55 -16.60
CA ARG A 203 19.41 -3.09 -16.62
C ARG A 203 19.76 -2.51 -15.27
#